data_83e9119f8cf7dc0aeb5881fb470754c1
#
_entry.id   83e9119f8cf7dc0aeb5881fb470754c1
#
_cell.length_a   1.000
_cell.length_b   1.000
_cell.length_c   1.000
_cell.angle_alpha   90.00
_cell.angle_beta   90.00
_cell.angle_gamma   90.00
#
_symmetry.space_group_name_H-M   'P 1'
#
loop_
_entity.id
_entity.type
_entity.pdbx_description
1 polymer ?
#
loop_
_entity_poly.entity_id
_entity_poly.type
_entity_poly.pdbx_seq_one_letter_code
_entity_poly.pdbx_strand_id
1 'polypeptide(L)'
;KGHAGPAMYATLGLKGFYPIEDAYTLNQPHTNFPSHTDRTKTPGVDLTTGSLGQGMSTATGAALGNKLDGRDSHVFVFVGDGECDEGQVWEAAQFAAHYKLDNLVCFVDDNKYQLDGAVDKVMSHGKGIGAKFAAFGWNVIELQDGNDVEQIYDAVQLAYDTKGVPTCIVLNTVKGLGATFAEGTGAHSSQPTKEQWDEAIAAAEKKLAEIKAQ
;
A
#
# COMPACT_ATOMS: atom_id res chain seq x y z
N LYS A 1 -0.20 -1.60 5.15
CA LYS A 1 0.75 -0.47 5.31
C LYS A 1 0.11 0.63 6.14
N GLY A 2 0.33 0.62 7.48
CA GLY A 2 -0.30 1.59 8.39
C GLY A 2 0.10 3.05 8.11
N HIS A 3 1.33 3.27 7.62
CA HIS A 3 1.84 4.59 7.28
C HIS A 3 1.12 5.26 6.09
N ALA A 4 0.31 4.51 5.34
CA ALA A 4 -0.57 5.04 4.30
C ALA A 4 -2.02 5.30 4.80
N GLY A 5 -2.22 5.45 6.11
CA GLY A 5 -3.53 5.71 6.73
C GLY A 5 -4.33 6.81 6.03
N PRO A 6 -3.77 8.02 5.76
CA PRO A 6 -4.51 9.07 5.07
C PRO A 6 -5.07 8.67 3.70
N ALA A 7 -4.31 7.88 2.91
CA ALA A 7 -4.78 7.39 1.61
C ALA A 7 -5.94 6.39 1.77
N MET A 8 -5.86 5.51 2.78
CA MET A 8 -6.95 4.59 3.11
C MET A 8 -8.20 5.37 3.52
N TYR A 9 -8.07 6.38 4.38
CA TYR A 9 -9.20 7.19 4.82
C TYR A 9 -9.85 7.95 3.67
N ALA A 10 -9.06 8.58 2.80
CA ALA A 10 -9.58 9.25 1.61
C ALA A 10 -10.35 8.26 0.72
N THR A 11 -9.81 7.07 0.48
CA THR A 11 -10.43 6.04 -0.35
C THR A 11 -11.75 5.55 0.27
N LEU A 12 -11.80 5.27 1.56
CA LEU A 12 -13.00 4.80 2.25
C LEU A 12 -14.09 5.88 2.30
N GLY A 13 -13.72 7.14 2.52
CA GLY A 13 -14.65 8.27 2.44
C GLY A 13 -15.24 8.43 1.04
N LEU A 14 -14.42 8.37 -0.01
CA LEU A 14 -14.89 8.43 -1.41
C LEU A 14 -15.78 7.23 -1.78
N LYS A 15 -15.58 6.07 -1.14
CA LYS A 15 -16.46 4.90 -1.29
C LYS A 15 -17.75 4.99 -0.45
N GLY A 16 -17.93 6.02 0.37
CA GLY A 16 -19.14 6.29 1.12
C GLY A 16 -19.25 5.55 2.46
N PHE A 17 -18.14 5.08 3.04
CA PHE A 17 -18.17 4.50 4.39
C PHE A 17 -18.48 5.52 5.47
N TYR A 18 -18.16 6.80 5.21
CA TYR A 18 -18.43 7.96 6.06
C TYR A 18 -18.32 9.25 5.21
N PRO A 19 -18.85 10.41 5.68
CA PRO A 19 -18.60 11.69 5.05
C PRO A 19 -17.10 11.98 4.97
N ILE A 20 -16.60 12.35 3.78
CA ILE A 20 -15.14 12.54 3.57
C ILE A 20 -14.59 13.64 4.50
N GLU A 21 -15.40 14.58 4.89
CA GLU A 21 -15.07 15.69 5.80
C GLU A 21 -14.68 15.20 7.19
N ASP A 22 -15.18 14.05 7.63
CA ASP A 22 -14.83 13.47 8.93
C ASP A 22 -13.32 13.13 8.98
N ALA A 23 -12.72 12.76 7.85
CA ALA A 23 -11.29 12.46 7.75
C ALA A 23 -10.39 13.69 7.97
N TYR A 24 -10.92 14.91 7.88
CA TYR A 24 -10.17 16.14 8.18
C TYR A 24 -9.82 16.27 9.67
N THR A 25 -10.39 15.42 10.51
CA THR A 25 -10.03 15.33 11.93
C THR A 25 -8.81 14.44 12.19
N LEU A 26 -8.08 14.04 11.14
CA LEU A 26 -6.87 13.21 11.24
C LEU A 26 -5.95 13.70 12.37
N ASN A 27 -5.57 12.79 13.26
CA ASN A 27 -4.67 13.05 14.38
C ASN A 27 -5.16 14.09 15.42
N GLN A 28 -6.40 14.52 15.37
CA GLN A 28 -6.96 15.37 16.40
C GLN A 28 -7.37 14.54 17.65
N PRO A 29 -7.44 15.14 18.83
CA PRO A 29 -7.98 14.46 20.02
C PRO A 29 -9.38 13.92 19.76
N HIS A 30 -9.65 12.70 20.20
CA HIS A 30 -10.94 12.00 20.05
C HIS A 30 -11.37 11.68 18.62
N THR A 31 -10.48 11.82 17.63
CA THR A 31 -10.77 11.44 16.24
C THR A 31 -10.98 9.93 16.07
N ASN A 32 -11.79 9.58 15.08
CA ASN A 32 -11.87 8.21 14.54
C ASN A 32 -10.82 7.93 13.45
N PHE A 33 -9.93 8.90 13.18
CA PHE A 33 -8.92 8.85 12.12
C PHE A 33 -7.51 9.03 12.71
N PRO A 34 -6.96 8.02 13.42
CA PRO A 34 -5.59 8.08 13.96
C PRO A 34 -4.56 8.00 12.83
N SER A 35 -3.28 8.30 13.10
CA SER A 35 -2.18 8.23 12.12
C SER A 35 -2.12 6.89 11.40
N HIS A 36 -2.31 5.80 12.13
CA HIS A 36 -2.35 4.44 11.60
C HIS A 36 -3.76 3.89 11.72
N THR A 37 -4.17 3.09 10.75
CA THR A 37 -5.55 2.57 10.70
C THR A 37 -5.90 1.70 11.91
N ASP A 38 -7.07 1.96 12.47
CA ASP A 38 -7.61 1.23 13.63
C ASP A 38 -9.04 0.75 13.31
N ARG A 39 -9.21 -0.58 13.23
CA ARG A 39 -10.50 -1.22 12.93
C ARG A 39 -11.58 -0.96 13.96
N THR A 40 -11.19 -0.58 15.17
CA THR A 40 -12.14 -0.29 16.27
C THR A 40 -12.68 1.12 16.22
N LYS A 41 -12.09 1.99 15.38
CA LYS A 41 -12.43 3.41 15.28
C LYS A 41 -12.98 3.80 13.91
N THR A 42 -12.27 3.43 12.84
CA THR A 42 -12.61 3.92 11.50
C THR A 42 -13.50 2.91 10.76
N PRO A 43 -14.73 3.28 10.35
CA PRO A 43 -15.58 2.42 9.53
C PRO A 43 -14.89 2.01 8.22
N GLY A 44 -15.06 0.73 7.83
CA GLY A 44 -14.47 0.19 6.61
C GLY A 44 -13.00 -0.23 6.72
N VAL A 45 -12.37 -0.04 7.87
CA VAL A 45 -11.03 -0.59 8.14
C VAL A 45 -11.16 -2.02 8.64
N ASP A 46 -10.68 -2.98 7.86
CA ASP A 46 -10.77 -4.41 8.19
C ASP A 46 -9.79 -4.82 9.30
N LEU A 47 -8.58 -4.26 9.28
CA LEU A 47 -7.48 -4.63 10.18
C LEU A 47 -6.75 -3.41 10.72
N THR A 48 -6.41 -3.44 12.01
CA THR A 48 -5.51 -2.47 12.64
C THR A 48 -4.08 -2.73 12.16
N THR A 49 -3.41 -1.69 11.68
CA THR A 49 -2.02 -1.75 11.20
C THR A 49 -1.18 -0.62 11.79
N GLY A 50 0.14 -0.65 11.56
CA GLY A 50 1.05 0.41 12.04
C GLY A 50 2.42 -0.14 12.42
N SER A 51 2.49 -1.23 13.17
CA SER A 51 3.74 -1.95 13.39
C SER A 51 4.16 -2.64 12.08
N LEU A 52 5.33 -2.28 11.57
CA LEU A 52 5.83 -2.76 10.29
C LEU A 52 5.91 -4.30 10.25
N GLY A 53 5.53 -4.90 9.13
CA GLY A 53 5.50 -6.35 8.91
C GLY A 53 4.28 -7.07 9.49
N GLN A 54 3.61 -6.53 10.52
CA GLN A 54 2.46 -7.17 11.17
C GLN A 54 1.27 -7.33 10.21
N GLY A 55 1.03 -6.31 9.37
CA GLY A 55 -0.04 -6.35 8.38
C GLY A 55 0.10 -7.52 7.41
N MET A 56 1.32 -7.85 7.00
CA MET A 56 1.61 -8.98 6.11
C MET A 56 1.22 -10.31 6.76
N SER A 57 1.62 -10.54 8.02
CA SER A 57 1.28 -11.76 8.77
C SER A 57 -0.23 -11.88 8.98
N THR A 58 -0.90 -10.78 9.33
CA THR A 58 -2.35 -10.79 9.54
C THR A 58 -3.09 -11.10 8.24
N ALA A 59 -2.64 -10.54 7.11
CA ALA A 59 -3.20 -10.81 5.80
C ALA A 59 -3.05 -12.28 5.39
N THR A 60 -1.89 -12.90 5.66
CA THR A 60 -1.70 -14.34 5.40
C THR A 60 -2.64 -15.20 6.24
N GLY A 61 -2.87 -14.84 7.50
CA GLY A 61 -3.83 -15.52 8.37
C GLY A 61 -5.26 -15.38 7.84
N ALA A 62 -5.66 -14.18 7.39
CA ALA A 62 -6.98 -13.95 6.81
C ALA A 62 -7.18 -14.73 5.49
N ALA A 63 -6.15 -14.75 4.63
CA ALA A 63 -6.20 -15.51 3.37
C ALA A 63 -6.32 -17.02 3.61
N LEU A 64 -5.58 -17.56 4.57
CA LEU A 64 -5.71 -18.95 4.96
C LEU A 64 -7.10 -19.26 5.52
N GLY A 65 -7.61 -18.40 6.41
CA GLY A 65 -8.96 -18.54 6.98
C GLY A 65 -10.03 -18.59 5.90
N ASN A 66 -10.00 -17.66 4.94
CA ASN A 66 -10.93 -17.65 3.81
C ASN A 66 -10.84 -18.94 2.99
N LYS A 67 -9.63 -19.45 2.75
CA LYS A 67 -9.41 -20.69 2.00
C LYS A 67 -9.93 -21.92 2.75
N LEU A 68 -9.73 -21.99 4.06
CA LEU A 68 -10.26 -23.07 4.90
C LEU A 68 -11.80 -23.06 4.99
N ASP A 69 -12.38 -21.86 5.03
CA ASP A 69 -13.83 -21.67 5.03
C ASP A 69 -14.47 -21.89 3.63
N GLY A 70 -13.69 -22.13 2.59
CA GLY A 70 -14.15 -22.26 1.22
C GLY A 70 -14.73 -20.95 0.63
N ARG A 71 -14.30 -19.81 1.13
CA ARG A 71 -14.74 -18.49 0.63
C ARG A 71 -13.98 -18.10 -0.63
N ASP A 72 -14.71 -17.67 -1.65
CA ASP A 72 -14.15 -17.10 -2.88
C ASP A 72 -13.90 -15.59 -2.68
N SER A 73 -12.91 -15.27 -1.84
CA SER A 73 -12.54 -13.89 -1.55
C SER A 73 -11.02 -13.73 -1.52
N HIS A 74 -10.54 -12.62 -2.08
CA HIS A 74 -9.13 -12.26 -2.08
C HIS A 74 -8.80 -11.34 -0.91
N VAL A 75 -7.59 -11.46 -0.43
CA VAL A 75 -7.00 -10.57 0.58
C VAL A 75 -5.90 -9.76 -0.08
N PHE A 76 -6.01 -8.44 0.06
CA PHE A 76 -5.04 -7.49 -0.45
C PHE A 76 -4.25 -6.88 0.70
N VAL A 77 -2.94 -6.86 0.59
CA VAL A 77 -2.06 -6.21 1.56
C VAL A 77 -1.07 -5.30 0.86
N PHE A 78 -0.88 -4.11 1.42
CA PHE A 78 0.16 -3.19 0.98
C PHE A 78 1.30 -3.20 1.99
N VAL A 79 2.54 -3.29 1.50
CA VAL A 79 3.76 -3.11 2.28
C VAL A 79 4.64 -2.04 1.63
N GLY A 80 5.47 -1.37 2.40
CA GLY A 80 6.47 -0.44 1.86
C GLY A 80 7.81 -1.15 1.62
N ASP A 81 8.67 -0.52 0.82
CA ASP A 81 10.05 -1.00 0.62
C ASP A 81 10.82 -1.06 1.95
N GLY A 82 10.78 -0.01 2.77
CA GLY A 82 11.36 -0.03 4.12
C GLY A 82 10.70 -1.04 5.06
N GLU A 83 9.40 -1.30 4.91
CA GLU A 83 8.71 -2.35 5.68
C GLU A 83 9.22 -3.75 5.31
N CYS A 84 9.71 -3.94 4.10
CA CYS A 84 10.33 -5.19 3.66
C CYS A 84 11.71 -5.46 4.28
N ASP A 85 12.23 -4.58 5.12
CA ASP A 85 13.40 -4.87 5.96
C ASP A 85 13.03 -5.67 7.21
N GLU A 86 11.74 -5.71 7.59
CA GLU A 86 11.27 -6.51 8.71
C GLU A 86 11.30 -8.01 8.38
N GLY A 87 11.93 -8.80 9.24
CA GLY A 87 12.01 -10.27 9.08
C GLY A 87 10.63 -10.92 8.97
N GLN A 88 9.64 -10.38 9.68
CA GLN A 88 8.28 -10.89 9.69
C GLN A 88 7.60 -10.86 8.30
N VAL A 89 7.96 -9.93 7.41
CA VAL A 89 7.46 -9.93 6.03
C VAL A 89 7.88 -11.22 5.31
N TRP A 90 9.12 -11.65 5.50
CA TRP A 90 9.69 -12.85 4.85
C TRP A 90 9.21 -14.14 5.48
N GLU A 91 9.00 -14.16 6.79
CA GLU A 91 8.34 -15.29 7.47
C GLU A 91 6.92 -15.49 6.93
N ALA A 92 6.15 -14.39 6.78
CA ALA A 92 4.81 -14.42 6.20
C ALA A 92 4.84 -14.83 4.71
N ALA A 93 5.83 -14.35 3.95
CA ALA A 93 6.00 -14.72 2.54
C ALA A 93 6.26 -16.23 2.37
N GLN A 94 7.12 -16.80 3.18
CA GLN A 94 7.40 -18.26 3.19
C GLN A 94 6.14 -19.04 3.56
N PHE A 95 5.42 -18.62 4.58
CA PHE A 95 4.18 -19.24 5.02
C PHE A 95 3.12 -19.21 3.90
N ALA A 96 2.90 -18.08 3.28
CA ALA A 96 1.90 -17.92 2.21
C ALA A 96 2.20 -18.82 1.01
N ALA A 97 3.45 -18.92 0.60
CA ALA A 97 3.87 -19.84 -0.46
C ALA A 97 3.65 -21.31 -0.09
N HIS A 98 4.00 -21.70 1.14
CA HIS A 98 3.81 -23.07 1.63
C HIS A 98 2.34 -23.49 1.58
N TYR A 99 1.43 -22.63 2.04
CA TYR A 99 -0.01 -22.90 2.05
C TYR A 99 -0.70 -22.57 0.72
N LYS A 100 0.07 -22.17 -0.30
CA LYS A 100 -0.44 -21.86 -1.66
C LYS A 100 -1.60 -20.89 -1.62
N LEU A 101 -1.40 -19.76 -0.93
CA LEU A 101 -2.45 -18.75 -0.74
C LEU A 101 -2.63 -17.92 -2.02
N ASP A 102 -3.20 -18.53 -3.05
CA ASP A 102 -3.49 -17.92 -4.34
C ASP A 102 -4.59 -16.84 -4.27
N ASN A 103 -5.23 -16.70 -3.12
CA ASN A 103 -6.14 -15.63 -2.77
C ASN A 103 -5.48 -14.47 -2.00
N LEU A 104 -4.14 -14.44 -1.91
CA LEU A 104 -3.38 -13.36 -1.30
C LEU A 104 -2.62 -12.58 -2.36
N VAL A 105 -2.87 -11.27 -2.43
CA VAL A 105 -2.15 -10.33 -3.30
C VAL A 105 -1.44 -9.30 -2.43
N CYS A 106 -0.11 -9.26 -2.54
CA CYS A 106 0.74 -8.29 -1.85
C CYS A 106 1.20 -7.22 -2.83
N PHE A 107 0.87 -5.97 -2.56
CA PHE A 107 1.44 -4.82 -3.24
C PHE A 107 2.64 -4.31 -2.47
N VAL A 108 3.76 -4.13 -3.15
CA VAL A 108 4.95 -3.49 -2.59
C VAL A 108 5.05 -2.07 -3.15
N ASP A 109 4.88 -1.07 -2.32
CA ASP A 109 5.15 0.33 -2.67
C ASP A 109 6.67 0.56 -2.63
N ASP A 110 7.31 0.35 -3.77
CA ASP A 110 8.75 0.48 -3.95
C ASP A 110 9.09 1.90 -4.43
N ASN A 111 8.95 2.86 -3.53
CA ASN A 111 9.17 4.28 -3.79
C ASN A 111 10.64 4.71 -3.63
N LYS A 112 11.54 3.79 -3.32
CA LYS A 112 12.99 3.94 -3.15
C LYS A 112 13.42 4.77 -1.93
N TYR A 113 12.50 5.07 -1.00
CA TYR A 113 12.82 5.86 0.19
C TYR A 113 12.23 5.23 1.45
N GLN A 114 13.11 5.09 2.45
CA GLN A 114 12.76 4.75 3.83
C GLN A 114 12.73 6.03 4.69
N LEU A 115 12.45 5.87 6.00
CA LEU A 115 12.46 6.99 6.94
C LEU A 115 13.80 7.74 6.94
N ASP A 116 14.91 6.99 6.98
CA ASP A 116 16.26 7.53 7.16
C ASP A 116 16.95 7.88 5.84
N GLY A 117 16.31 7.68 4.69
CA GLY A 117 16.85 8.05 3.39
C GLY A 117 16.54 7.08 2.25
N ALA A 118 17.31 7.19 1.20
CA ALA A 118 17.18 6.33 0.04
C ALA A 118 17.52 4.88 0.38
N VAL A 119 16.71 3.94 -0.14
CA VAL A 119 16.85 2.49 0.13
C VAL A 119 18.25 1.97 -0.17
N ASP A 120 18.88 2.43 -1.25
CA ASP A 120 20.23 2.01 -1.63
C ASP A 120 21.32 2.46 -0.65
N LYS A 121 21.03 3.45 0.21
CA LYS A 121 21.94 4.00 1.23
C LYS A 121 21.66 3.46 2.63
N VAL A 122 20.39 3.19 2.95
CA VAL A 122 19.99 2.75 4.28
C VAL A 122 20.06 1.23 4.39
N MET A 123 19.24 0.52 3.58
CA MET A 123 19.20 -0.95 3.55
C MET A 123 18.78 -1.41 2.16
N SER A 124 19.78 -1.76 1.35
CA SER A 124 19.55 -2.21 -0.02
C SER A 124 18.90 -3.59 -0.08
N HIS A 125 17.92 -3.73 -0.97
CA HIS A 125 17.27 -5.02 -1.24
C HIS A 125 18.09 -5.93 -2.21
N GLY A 126 19.30 -5.56 -2.57
CA GLY A 126 20.17 -6.34 -3.46
C GLY A 126 19.60 -6.45 -4.88
N LYS A 127 19.10 -7.62 -5.25
CA LYS A 127 18.50 -7.86 -6.58
C LYS A 127 17.07 -7.33 -6.73
N GLY A 128 16.59 -6.59 -5.74
CA GLY A 128 15.22 -6.06 -5.70
C GLY A 128 14.27 -6.91 -4.83
N ILE A 129 13.19 -6.27 -4.42
CA ILE A 129 12.18 -6.89 -3.54
C ILE A 129 11.45 -8.01 -4.28
N GLY A 130 11.09 -7.81 -5.54
CA GLY A 130 10.44 -8.83 -6.37
C GLY A 130 11.25 -10.12 -6.45
N ALA A 131 12.57 -10.02 -6.63
CA ALA A 131 13.44 -11.20 -6.64
C ALA A 131 13.45 -11.98 -5.31
N LYS A 132 13.29 -11.29 -4.18
CA LYS A 132 13.14 -11.95 -2.87
C LYS A 132 11.82 -12.73 -2.79
N PHE A 133 10.68 -12.11 -3.17
CA PHE A 133 9.39 -12.80 -3.21
C PHE A 133 9.41 -14.00 -4.18
N ALA A 134 10.01 -13.84 -5.36
CA ALA A 134 10.17 -14.95 -6.31
C ALA A 134 10.96 -16.12 -5.71
N ALA A 135 12.01 -15.84 -4.92
CA ALA A 135 12.80 -16.87 -4.24
C ALA A 135 11.97 -17.65 -3.19
N PHE A 136 10.93 -17.05 -2.62
CA PHE A 136 9.97 -17.75 -1.75
C PHE A 136 8.87 -18.48 -2.54
N GLY A 137 8.87 -18.44 -3.87
CA GLY A 137 7.91 -19.16 -4.71
C GLY A 137 6.62 -18.39 -5.02
N TRP A 138 6.64 -17.06 -4.90
CA TRP A 138 5.54 -16.20 -5.30
C TRP A 138 5.54 -15.96 -6.81
N ASN A 139 4.34 -15.79 -7.38
CA ASN A 139 4.18 -15.09 -8.65
C ASN A 139 4.52 -13.60 -8.46
N VAL A 140 5.39 -13.04 -9.31
CA VAL A 140 5.82 -11.64 -9.17
C VAL A 140 5.50 -10.87 -10.45
N ILE A 141 4.84 -9.74 -10.30
CA ILE A 141 4.52 -8.78 -11.37
C ILE A 141 5.18 -7.46 -10.99
N GLU A 142 6.12 -6.98 -11.81
CA GLU A 142 6.79 -5.70 -11.59
C GLU A 142 6.26 -4.66 -12.57
N LEU A 143 5.63 -3.60 -12.06
CA LEU A 143 5.13 -2.51 -12.86
C LEU A 143 6.22 -1.45 -13.06
N GLN A 144 6.40 -1.00 -14.30
CA GLN A 144 7.35 0.06 -14.62
C GLN A 144 6.90 1.42 -14.05
N ASP A 145 5.61 1.68 -14.09
CA ASP A 145 4.96 2.82 -13.43
C ASP A 145 3.92 2.30 -12.43
N GLY A 146 4.29 2.29 -11.17
CA GLY A 146 3.41 1.88 -10.05
C GLY A 146 2.36 2.91 -9.68
N ASN A 147 2.32 4.06 -10.37
CA ASN A 147 1.28 5.07 -10.22
C ASN A 147 0.27 5.05 -11.39
N ASP A 148 0.49 4.21 -12.40
CA ASP A 148 -0.42 4.01 -13.53
C ASP A 148 -1.57 3.07 -13.15
N VAL A 149 -2.79 3.60 -13.12
CA VAL A 149 -4.00 2.87 -12.71
C VAL A 149 -4.33 1.73 -13.67
N GLU A 150 -4.08 1.87 -14.97
CA GLU A 150 -4.35 0.82 -15.96
C GLU A 150 -3.40 -0.36 -15.75
N GLN A 151 -2.10 -0.11 -15.58
CA GLN A 151 -1.13 -1.16 -15.28
C GLN A 151 -1.46 -1.88 -13.96
N ILE A 152 -1.89 -1.13 -12.93
CA ILE A 152 -2.30 -1.73 -11.64
C ILE A 152 -3.54 -2.62 -11.85
N TYR A 153 -4.53 -2.15 -12.60
CA TYR A 153 -5.73 -2.93 -12.89
C TYR A 153 -5.40 -4.24 -13.61
N ASP A 154 -4.59 -4.17 -14.66
CA ASP A 154 -4.17 -5.36 -15.42
C ASP A 154 -3.40 -6.35 -14.54
N ALA A 155 -2.50 -5.85 -13.69
CA ALA A 155 -1.77 -6.70 -12.74
C ALA A 155 -2.70 -7.41 -11.74
N VAL A 156 -3.76 -6.74 -11.29
CA VAL A 156 -4.77 -7.34 -10.41
C VAL A 156 -5.54 -8.44 -11.15
N GLN A 157 -5.90 -8.24 -12.43
CA GLN A 157 -6.56 -9.28 -13.22
C GLN A 157 -5.66 -10.52 -13.37
N LEU A 158 -4.36 -10.31 -13.66
CA LEU A 158 -3.39 -11.41 -13.73
C LEU A 158 -3.23 -12.12 -12.37
N ALA A 159 -3.33 -11.39 -11.26
CA ALA A 159 -3.30 -11.99 -9.92
C ALA A 159 -4.53 -12.87 -9.66
N TYR A 160 -5.73 -12.47 -10.12
CA TYR A 160 -6.94 -13.30 -10.02
C TYR A 160 -6.85 -14.60 -10.83
N ASP A 161 -6.18 -14.57 -11.97
CA ASP A 161 -5.98 -15.73 -12.83
C ASP A 161 -4.88 -16.68 -12.31
N THR A 162 -3.99 -16.19 -11.45
CA THR A 162 -2.91 -16.96 -10.85
C THR A 162 -3.43 -17.97 -9.84
N LYS A 163 -3.10 -19.26 -9.99
CA LYS A 163 -3.56 -20.32 -9.08
C LYS A 163 -2.38 -21.06 -8.45
N GLY A 164 -2.59 -21.49 -7.22
CA GLY A 164 -1.67 -22.34 -6.46
C GLY A 164 -0.47 -21.60 -5.86
N VAL A 165 -0.30 -20.31 -6.09
CA VAL A 165 0.76 -19.48 -5.50
C VAL A 165 0.23 -18.06 -5.20
N PRO A 166 0.70 -17.39 -4.13
CA PRO A 166 0.36 -16.00 -3.88
C PRO A 166 1.02 -15.07 -4.91
N THR A 167 0.46 -13.87 -5.10
CA THR A 167 0.99 -12.88 -6.05
C THR A 167 1.54 -11.66 -5.34
N CYS A 168 2.75 -11.25 -5.71
CA CYS A 168 3.38 -9.99 -5.33
C CYS A 168 3.39 -9.05 -6.54
N ILE A 169 2.81 -7.86 -6.39
CA ILE A 169 2.84 -6.79 -7.38
C ILE A 169 3.77 -5.70 -6.86
N VAL A 170 4.92 -5.52 -7.50
CA VAL A 170 5.87 -4.47 -7.15
C VAL A 170 5.53 -3.20 -7.92
N LEU A 171 5.21 -2.17 -7.18
CA LEU A 171 4.84 -0.85 -7.70
C LEU A 171 6.07 0.06 -7.66
N ASN A 172 6.71 0.32 -8.77
CA ASN A 172 7.74 1.35 -8.88
C ASN A 172 7.07 2.72 -8.84
N THR A 173 6.94 3.30 -7.65
CA THR A 173 6.23 4.55 -7.43
C THR A 173 7.17 5.72 -7.23
N VAL A 174 6.64 6.92 -7.34
CA VAL A 174 7.34 8.16 -6.97
C VAL A 174 6.78 8.65 -5.64
N LYS A 175 7.63 8.68 -4.61
CA LYS A 175 7.24 9.20 -3.29
C LYS A 175 6.81 10.66 -3.41
N GLY A 176 5.60 10.97 -2.90
CA GLY A 176 5.04 12.31 -2.94
C GLY A 176 4.48 12.76 -4.29
N LEU A 177 4.26 11.84 -5.25
CA LEU A 177 3.74 12.15 -6.58
C LEU A 177 2.51 13.08 -6.51
N GLY A 178 2.55 14.14 -7.28
CA GLY A 178 1.50 15.16 -7.36
C GLY A 178 1.63 16.30 -6.35
N ALA A 179 2.56 16.19 -5.39
CA ALA A 179 2.89 17.28 -4.46
C ALA A 179 4.31 17.77 -4.74
N THR A 180 4.46 18.82 -5.54
CA THR A 180 5.75 19.32 -6.07
C THR A 180 6.81 19.55 -4.98
N PHE A 181 6.37 19.96 -3.80
CA PHE A 181 7.26 20.16 -2.63
C PHE A 181 7.78 18.85 -2.01
N ALA A 182 7.16 17.72 -2.29
CA ALA A 182 7.48 16.41 -1.70
C ALA A 182 7.92 15.36 -2.73
N GLU A 183 7.64 15.59 -4.01
CA GLU A 183 7.88 14.63 -5.08
C GLU A 183 9.35 14.31 -5.24
N GLY A 184 9.70 13.03 -5.09
CA GLY A 184 11.07 12.54 -5.23
C GLY A 184 12.08 13.06 -4.19
N THR A 185 11.64 13.82 -3.18
CA THR A 185 12.55 14.44 -2.19
C THR A 185 12.93 13.50 -1.05
N GLY A 186 12.30 12.33 -0.93
CA GLY A 186 12.47 11.43 0.21
C GLY A 186 11.83 11.93 1.51
N ALA A 187 11.10 13.03 1.49
CA ALA A 187 10.42 13.55 2.67
C ALA A 187 9.43 12.51 3.24
N HIS A 188 9.74 11.98 4.43
CA HIS A 188 8.88 11.01 5.11
C HIS A 188 7.88 11.68 6.06
N SER A 189 8.30 12.77 6.67
CA SER A 189 7.45 13.62 7.50
C SER A 189 7.78 15.07 7.19
N SER A 190 6.79 15.83 6.75
CA SER A 190 6.94 17.24 6.44
C SER A 190 5.73 18.01 6.96
N GLN A 191 5.94 19.30 7.20
CA GLN A 191 4.86 20.24 7.52
C GLN A 191 4.81 21.29 6.42
N PRO A 192 4.13 21.02 5.29
CA PRO A 192 4.03 21.93 4.18
C PRO A 192 3.32 23.22 4.59
N THR A 193 3.72 24.33 3.96
CA THR A 193 3.00 25.60 4.14
C THR A 193 1.65 25.55 3.44
N LYS A 194 0.79 26.51 3.79
CA LYS A 194 -0.52 26.61 3.12
C LYS A 194 -0.37 26.82 1.61
N GLU A 195 0.61 27.62 1.20
CA GLU A 195 0.90 27.94 -0.20
C GLU A 195 1.32 26.66 -0.98
N GLN A 196 2.14 25.80 -0.37
CA GLN A 196 2.54 24.51 -0.96
C GLN A 196 1.35 23.58 -1.14
N TRP A 197 0.44 23.52 -0.16
CA TRP A 197 -0.79 22.76 -0.29
C TRP A 197 -1.72 23.33 -1.36
N ASP A 198 -1.91 24.65 -1.41
CA ASP A 198 -2.75 25.31 -2.40
C ASP A 198 -2.23 25.04 -3.83
N GLU A 199 -0.90 25.05 -4.03
CA GLU A 199 -0.25 24.70 -5.32
C GLU A 199 -0.52 23.25 -5.71
N ALA A 200 -0.31 22.29 -4.78
CA ALA A 200 -0.52 20.88 -5.05
C ALA A 200 -2.00 20.55 -5.37
N ILE A 201 -2.93 21.17 -4.64
CA ILE A 201 -4.38 21.04 -4.89
C ILE A 201 -4.72 21.56 -6.27
N ALA A 202 -4.26 22.78 -6.63
CA ALA A 202 -4.53 23.36 -7.94
C ALA A 202 -3.98 22.50 -9.09
N ALA A 203 -2.79 21.89 -8.91
CA ALA A 203 -2.21 20.98 -9.88
C ALA A 203 -3.07 19.70 -10.04
N ALA A 204 -3.56 19.14 -8.95
CA ALA A 204 -4.44 17.97 -8.96
C ALA A 204 -5.80 18.26 -9.63
N GLU A 205 -6.40 19.41 -9.33
CA GLU A 205 -7.65 19.86 -9.95
C GLU A 205 -7.51 20.07 -11.46
N LYS A 206 -6.39 20.67 -11.89
CA LYS A 206 -6.08 20.82 -13.32
C LYS A 206 -5.99 19.47 -14.01
N LYS A 207 -5.22 18.52 -13.44
CA LYS A 207 -5.10 17.15 -13.98
C LYS A 207 -6.45 16.45 -14.05
N LEU A 208 -7.29 16.60 -13.03
CA LEU A 208 -8.64 16.03 -13.01
C LEU A 208 -9.52 16.61 -14.12
N ALA A 209 -9.43 17.92 -14.38
CA ALA A 209 -10.17 18.56 -15.47
C ALA A 209 -9.72 18.06 -16.85
N GLU A 210 -8.42 17.85 -17.04
CA GLU A 210 -7.86 17.30 -18.28
C GLU A 210 -8.34 15.86 -18.54
N ILE A 211 -8.38 15.01 -17.50
CA ILE A 211 -8.90 13.63 -17.59
C ILE A 211 -10.40 13.61 -17.93
N LYS A 212 -11.18 14.51 -17.32
CA LYS A 212 -12.63 14.59 -17.59
C LYS A 212 -12.98 15.13 -18.99
N ALA A 213 -12.04 15.77 -19.68
CA ALA A 213 -12.23 16.33 -21.02
C ALA A 213 -11.90 15.32 -22.15
N GLN A 214 -11.30 14.18 -21.80
CA GLN A 214 -11.05 13.03 -22.69
C GLN A 214 -12.27 12.12 -22.78
#